data_9342cf720c3c62cc15f8713157ec9274
#
_entry.id   9342cf720c3c62cc15f8713157ec9274
#
_cell.length_a   1.000
_cell.length_b   1.000
_cell.length_c   1.000
_cell.angle_alpha   90.00
_cell.angle_beta   90.00
_cell.angle_gamma   90.00
#
_symmetry.space_group_name_H-M   'P 1'
#
loop_
_entity.id
_entity.type
_entity.pdbx_description
1 polymer ?
#
loop_
_entity_poly.entity_id
_entity_poly.type
_entity_poly.pdbx_seq_one_letter_code
_entity_poly.pdbx_strand_id
1 'polypeptide(L)'
;MIGGSYVVAFVFLLTTLDRTQAFAAKPQPIDPSGWPGTFPAKDHCSKCGLCETTFVSHVTDACAFLNDGMARNIDGLEAKVHGRRRNQDLVWSGDSQPNNGVAEEGRFGVMTRPMQLAKGKNVDGAQWTGVVTGIAVSMLESGMVDAVVCIANNDDGNTDNWSSPQPILARSVDQVLRGRRVKPALAPSLAVLDELKDSTDIKKLLFCGVGCAVQAFRAIQHELQLDEVFVLGTNCADNSPTPAAAKQFLSQSFKDKLDGKRVRGYEFMQDFKVHVKYDDGTEQSQPSYERLPYFSLQGDVAEFAIAKSCLACFDYTNSLADVVVGYMGAPLDSSSMDSSFQTITVRNKMGERMVNCAIESDRLQVGQDASGSGSHEKFATVTLSSDNIVQKMVGGEMKSEGMPRLLGELMATLMTAAGPKGVNFARYSIDYHILRNYLHVLDIWGENDANNMIPAYSLEIVKKYLDTDEAFKALAEKIKSKR
;
A
#
# COMPACT_ATOMS: atom_id res chain seq x y z
N MET A 1 -60.88 24.03 26.46
CA MET A 1 -60.87 23.30 27.74
C MET A 1 -60.23 21.95 27.47
N ILE A 2 -59.11 21.70 28.13
CA ILE A 2 -58.40 20.42 28.32
C ILE A 2 -57.94 19.69 27.05
N GLY A 3 -56.85 19.81 26.53
CA GLY A 3 -55.44 19.73 26.70
C GLY A 3 -54.93 18.36 27.18
N GLY A 4 -54.68 17.42 26.29
CA GLY A 4 -54.04 16.13 26.61
C GLY A 4 -52.81 15.91 25.73
N SER A 5 -51.62 16.29 26.22
CA SER A 5 -50.34 15.99 25.61
C SER A 5 -50.01 14.48 25.80
N TYR A 6 -49.95 13.74 24.70
CA TYR A 6 -49.35 12.42 24.71
C TYR A 6 -47.85 12.56 24.35
N VAL A 7 -47.00 12.45 25.37
CA VAL A 7 -45.57 12.24 25.22
C VAL A 7 -45.37 10.79 24.81
N VAL A 8 -45.09 10.59 23.53
CA VAL A 8 -44.61 9.28 23.04
C VAL A 8 -43.12 9.21 23.33
N ALA A 9 -42.74 8.49 24.36
CA ALA A 9 -41.39 8.11 24.65
C ALA A 9 -40.91 7.09 23.59
N PHE A 10 -40.20 7.52 22.60
CA PHE A 10 -39.39 6.64 21.73
C PHE A 10 -38.20 6.15 22.54
N VAL A 11 -38.30 4.94 23.07
CA VAL A 11 -37.18 4.19 23.58
C VAL A 11 -36.33 3.81 22.37
N PHE A 12 -35.28 4.59 22.10
CA PHE A 12 -34.20 4.15 21.22
C PHE A 12 -33.50 2.99 21.90
N LEU A 13 -33.85 1.77 21.51
CA LEU A 13 -32.97 0.62 21.67
C LEU A 13 -31.75 0.90 20.78
N LEU A 14 -30.74 1.57 21.33
CA LEU A 14 -29.38 1.53 20.83
C LEU A 14 -28.90 0.08 21.00
N THR A 15 -29.24 -0.78 20.05
CA THR A 15 -28.41 -1.95 19.81
C THR A 15 -27.06 -1.41 19.38
N THR A 16 -26.14 -1.35 20.31
CA THR A 16 -24.71 -1.27 20.04
C THR A 16 -24.36 -2.52 19.24
N LEU A 17 -24.54 -2.45 17.92
CA LEU A 17 -23.88 -3.36 17.01
C LEU A 17 -22.40 -3.18 17.26
N ASP A 18 -21.84 -4.14 17.95
CA ASP A 18 -20.44 -4.24 18.24
C ASP A 18 -19.69 -4.21 16.89
N ARG A 19 -19.12 -3.05 16.55
CA ARG A 19 -18.39 -2.83 15.29
C ARG A 19 -17.14 -3.70 15.17
N THR A 20 -16.93 -4.60 16.13
CA THR A 20 -15.80 -5.55 16.17
C THR A 20 -16.13 -6.91 15.53
N GLN A 21 -17.38 -7.19 15.11
CA GLN A 21 -17.77 -8.50 14.56
C GLN A 21 -17.55 -8.71 13.05
N ALA A 22 -16.88 -7.80 12.34
CA ALA A 22 -16.61 -7.97 10.90
C ALA A 22 -15.38 -8.83 10.59
N PHE A 23 -14.63 -9.27 11.59
CA PHE A 23 -13.54 -10.22 11.42
C PHE A 23 -13.99 -11.59 11.89
N ALA A 24 -13.74 -12.63 11.09
CA ALA A 24 -13.92 -14.02 11.48
C ALA A 24 -13.32 -14.25 12.87
N ALA A 25 -13.92 -15.12 13.67
CA ALA A 25 -13.38 -15.46 14.97
C ALA A 25 -11.87 -15.74 14.83
N LYS A 26 -11.05 -15.04 15.63
CA LYS A 26 -9.61 -15.22 15.60
C LYS A 26 -9.29 -16.70 15.75
N PRO A 27 -8.51 -17.31 14.87
CA PRO A 27 -8.06 -18.67 15.06
C PRO A 27 -7.39 -18.77 16.44
N GLN A 28 -7.74 -19.81 17.17
CA GLN A 28 -7.06 -20.07 18.45
C GLN A 28 -5.61 -20.49 18.15
N PRO A 29 -4.63 -19.95 18.87
CA PRO A 29 -3.26 -20.40 18.71
C PRO A 29 -3.17 -21.90 18.95
N ILE A 30 -2.38 -22.60 18.15
CA ILE A 30 -2.12 -24.04 18.34
C ILE A 30 -1.39 -24.26 19.68
N ASP A 31 -0.49 -23.35 20.02
CA ASP A 31 0.21 -23.33 21.29
C ASP A 31 -0.05 -21.98 21.99
N PRO A 32 -0.90 -21.95 23.03
CA PRO A 32 -1.16 -20.74 23.79
C PRO A 32 0.09 -20.11 24.42
N SER A 33 1.16 -20.88 24.65
CA SER A 33 2.42 -20.37 25.18
C SER A 33 3.16 -19.51 24.17
N GLY A 34 2.86 -19.62 22.88
CA GLY A 34 3.38 -18.78 21.80
C GLY A 34 2.77 -17.37 21.73
N TRP A 35 1.67 -17.11 22.45
CA TRP A 35 1.14 -15.75 22.54
C TRP A 35 2.00 -14.92 23.47
N PRO A 36 2.41 -13.70 23.05
CA PRO A 36 3.04 -12.78 23.99
C PRO A 36 2.05 -12.48 25.12
N GLY A 37 2.49 -12.65 26.37
CA GLY A 37 1.68 -12.46 27.58
C GLY A 37 1.11 -11.03 27.71
N THR A 38 1.77 -10.08 27.08
CA THR A 38 1.26 -8.74 26.80
C THR A 38 1.30 -8.56 25.29
N PHE A 39 0.15 -8.32 24.67
CA PHE A 39 0.10 -7.90 23.26
C PHE A 39 0.44 -6.40 23.24
N PRO A 40 1.69 -6.01 23.01
CA PRO A 40 2.12 -4.61 23.13
C PRO A 40 1.51 -3.71 22.05
N ALA A 41 0.71 -4.28 21.20
CA ALA A 41 0.26 -3.74 19.95
C ALA A 41 -1.12 -3.09 19.98
N LYS A 42 -1.74 -2.89 21.13
CA LYS A 42 -3.09 -2.31 21.15
C LYS A 42 -3.17 -0.98 20.41
N ASP A 43 -2.11 -0.20 20.47
CA ASP A 43 -2.08 1.14 19.87
C ASP A 43 -1.58 1.15 18.42
N HIS A 44 -0.88 0.10 17.97
CA HIS A 44 -0.25 0.01 16.64
C HIS A 44 -0.90 -1.03 15.74
N CYS A 45 -1.64 -1.96 16.32
CA CYS A 45 -2.32 -3.01 15.57
C CYS A 45 -3.57 -2.47 14.87
N SER A 46 -3.57 -2.48 13.54
CA SER A 46 -4.75 -2.19 12.72
C SER A 46 -5.68 -3.38 12.56
N LYS A 47 -5.43 -4.49 13.27
CA LYS A 47 -6.21 -5.74 13.10
C LYS A 47 -6.29 -6.18 11.63
N CYS A 48 -5.16 -6.12 10.92
CA CYS A 48 -5.09 -6.44 9.50
C CYS A 48 -5.32 -7.93 9.18
N GLY A 49 -5.37 -8.80 10.21
CA GLY A 49 -5.57 -10.24 10.05
C GLY A 49 -4.35 -11.03 9.62
N LEU A 50 -3.16 -10.43 9.42
CA LEU A 50 -1.95 -11.18 9.03
C LEU A 50 -1.60 -12.30 10.02
N CYS A 51 -1.92 -12.15 11.30
CA CYS A 51 -1.69 -13.16 12.33
C CYS A 51 -2.86 -14.15 12.51
N GLU A 52 -3.90 -14.10 11.68
CA GLU A 52 -5.00 -15.06 11.69
C GLU A 52 -4.62 -16.35 10.95
N THR A 53 -3.68 -17.09 11.50
CA THR A 53 -3.12 -18.32 10.97
C THR A 53 -2.62 -19.19 12.11
N THR A 54 -2.45 -20.49 11.88
CA THR A 54 -1.83 -21.41 12.87
C THR A 54 -0.37 -21.10 13.15
N PHE A 55 0.28 -20.28 12.32
CA PHE A 55 1.62 -19.73 12.52
C PHE A 55 1.62 -18.43 13.34
N VAL A 56 0.57 -18.15 14.10
CA VAL A 56 0.35 -16.85 14.76
C VAL A 56 1.53 -16.35 15.59
N SER A 57 2.23 -17.22 16.35
CA SER A 57 3.39 -16.82 17.12
C SER A 57 4.54 -16.31 16.23
N HIS A 58 4.86 -17.05 15.18
CA HIS A 58 5.88 -16.63 14.22
C HIS A 58 5.50 -15.33 13.51
N VAL A 59 4.22 -15.18 13.11
CA VAL A 59 3.73 -13.97 12.45
C VAL A 59 3.72 -12.78 13.39
N THR A 60 3.37 -12.93 14.67
CA THR A 60 3.43 -11.83 15.63
C THR A 60 4.85 -11.38 15.90
N ASP A 61 5.80 -12.31 15.98
CA ASP A 61 7.23 -11.98 16.10
C ASP A 61 7.80 -11.30 14.84
N ALA A 62 7.24 -11.64 13.68
CA ALA A 62 7.62 -11.09 12.38
C ALA A 62 6.85 -9.81 11.99
N CYS A 63 5.83 -9.43 12.77
CA CYS A 63 4.96 -8.31 12.42
C CYS A 63 5.73 -7.00 12.28
N ALA A 64 5.52 -6.32 11.15
CA ALA A 64 6.18 -5.06 10.83
C ALA A 64 5.81 -3.89 11.76
N PHE A 65 4.78 -4.05 12.59
CA PHE A 65 4.23 -2.99 13.45
C PHE A 65 4.38 -3.28 14.95
N LEU A 66 5.11 -4.33 15.32
CA LEU A 66 5.34 -4.73 16.70
C LEU A 66 6.83 -4.63 17.07
N ASN A 67 7.13 -4.18 18.28
CA ASN A 67 8.48 -4.02 18.82
C ASN A 67 9.35 -3.12 17.91
N ASP A 68 10.50 -3.61 17.50
CA ASP A 68 11.41 -3.01 16.52
C ASP A 68 10.97 -3.20 15.04
N GLY A 69 9.86 -3.86 14.85
CA GLY A 69 9.01 -3.90 13.66
C GLY A 69 9.75 -3.89 12.33
N MET A 70 9.58 -2.81 11.57
CA MET A 70 10.15 -2.69 10.22
C MET A 70 11.67 -2.61 10.20
N ALA A 71 12.30 -2.03 11.22
CA ALA A 71 13.77 -2.01 11.32
C ALA A 71 14.30 -3.45 11.38
N ARG A 72 13.77 -4.27 12.29
CA ARG A 72 14.14 -5.69 12.40
C ARG A 72 13.98 -6.43 11.07
N ASN A 73 12.81 -6.28 10.43
CA ASN A 73 12.51 -7.03 9.22
C ASN A 73 13.36 -6.55 8.03
N ILE A 74 13.35 -5.26 7.73
CA ILE A 74 14.03 -4.74 6.55
C ILE A 74 15.55 -4.81 6.74
N ASP A 75 16.09 -4.24 7.82
CA ASP A 75 17.52 -4.19 8.04
C ASP A 75 18.13 -5.58 8.31
N GLY A 76 17.33 -6.51 8.87
CA GLY A 76 17.75 -7.89 9.16
C GLY A 76 17.63 -8.85 7.98
N LEU A 77 16.66 -8.68 7.10
CA LEU A 77 16.36 -9.65 6.03
C LEU A 77 16.84 -9.22 4.65
N GLU A 78 17.07 -7.93 4.38
CA GLU A 78 17.41 -7.45 3.05
C GLU A 78 18.64 -8.18 2.44
N ALA A 79 19.71 -8.35 3.23
CA ALA A 79 20.89 -9.06 2.78
C ALA A 79 20.64 -10.56 2.55
N LYS A 80 19.77 -11.19 3.33
CA LYS A 80 19.40 -12.60 3.14
C LYS A 80 18.57 -12.81 1.88
N VAL A 81 17.66 -11.88 1.59
CA VAL A 81 16.74 -11.96 0.46
C VAL A 81 17.45 -11.64 -0.86
N HIS A 82 18.29 -10.61 -0.89
CA HIS A 82 18.91 -10.10 -2.12
C HIS A 82 20.39 -10.46 -2.29
N GLY A 83 21.00 -11.12 -1.30
CA GLY A 83 22.43 -11.43 -1.28
C GLY A 83 23.34 -10.24 -0.93
N ARG A 84 22.77 -9.06 -0.75
CA ARG A 84 23.44 -7.82 -0.33
C ARG A 84 22.46 -6.84 0.28
N ARG A 85 22.96 -5.83 0.95
CA ARG A 85 22.17 -4.66 1.38
C ARG A 85 22.14 -3.61 0.27
N ARG A 86 21.17 -2.69 0.36
CA ARG A 86 21.06 -1.50 -0.49
C ARG A 86 22.25 -0.56 -0.29
N ASN A 87 22.61 0.16 -1.32
CA ASN A 87 23.44 1.36 -1.19
C ASN A 87 22.59 2.48 -0.53
N GLN A 88 23.18 3.19 0.43
CA GLN A 88 22.48 4.25 1.18
C GLN A 88 22.53 5.62 0.47
N ASP A 89 23.15 5.72 -0.71
CA ASP A 89 23.24 6.98 -1.43
C ASP A 89 21.85 7.52 -1.77
N LEU A 90 21.64 8.79 -1.42
CA LEU A 90 20.41 9.53 -1.68
C LEU A 90 20.66 10.61 -2.75
N VAL A 91 19.83 10.64 -3.77
CA VAL A 91 19.85 11.67 -4.81
C VAL A 91 18.97 12.85 -4.38
N TRP A 92 19.54 14.07 -4.48
CA TRP A 92 18.88 15.35 -4.22
C TRP A 92 18.84 16.17 -5.50
N SER A 93 17.85 17.08 -5.62
CA SER A 93 17.65 17.89 -6.85
C SER A 93 18.79 18.85 -7.15
N GLY A 94 19.67 19.13 -6.19
CA GLY A 94 20.87 19.93 -6.37
C GLY A 94 22.10 19.14 -6.80
N ASP A 95 22.03 17.82 -6.72
CA ASP A 95 23.14 16.97 -7.10
C ASP A 95 23.29 16.96 -8.63
N SER A 96 24.52 17.05 -9.10
CA SER A 96 24.83 16.73 -10.49
C SER A 96 24.27 15.37 -10.79
N GLN A 97 23.40 15.26 -11.83
CA GLN A 97 22.71 14.02 -12.20
C GLN A 97 23.64 12.82 -11.96
N PRO A 98 23.24 11.84 -11.12
CA PRO A 98 24.06 10.66 -10.93
C PRO A 98 24.33 10.07 -12.31
N ASN A 99 25.58 9.81 -12.58
CA ASN A 99 26.07 9.31 -13.86
C ASN A 99 25.14 8.20 -14.36
N ASN A 100 24.48 8.48 -15.47
CA ASN A 100 23.82 7.56 -16.37
C ASN A 100 23.54 6.16 -15.78
N GLY A 101 22.41 5.99 -15.08
CA GLY A 101 21.87 4.67 -14.83
C GLY A 101 22.25 3.98 -13.49
N VAL A 102 22.92 4.65 -12.57
CA VAL A 102 23.05 4.09 -11.22
C VAL A 102 21.71 4.22 -10.50
N ALA A 103 21.14 3.08 -10.16
CA ALA A 103 19.89 3.00 -9.42
C ALA A 103 20.07 3.61 -8.03
N GLU A 104 19.14 4.50 -7.64
CA GLU A 104 19.10 5.07 -6.30
C GLU A 104 18.49 4.06 -5.32
N GLU A 105 19.34 3.29 -4.67
CA GLU A 105 18.90 2.26 -3.75
C GLU A 105 18.52 2.80 -2.37
N GLY A 106 19.05 3.94 -1.98
CA GLY A 106 18.75 4.57 -0.69
C GLY A 106 17.24 4.74 -0.45
N ARG A 107 16.48 5.14 -1.48
CA ARG A 107 15.01 5.24 -1.42
C ARG A 107 14.31 3.99 -1.93
N PHE A 108 14.74 3.46 -3.07
CA PHE A 108 13.97 2.42 -3.78
C PHE A 108 14.31 0.98 -3.34
N GLY A 109 15.35 0.78 -2.52
CA GLY A 109 15.83 -0.54 -2.12
C GLY A 109 16.75 -1.17 -3.14
N VAL A 110 17.26 -2.37 -2.86
CA VAL A 110 18.16 -3.12 -3.75
C VAL A 110 17.56 -3.25 -5.14
N MET A 111 18.37 -2.98 -6.18
CA MET A 111 17.99 -3.14 -7.59
C MET A 111 19.13 -3.75 -8.39
N THR A 112 18.80 -4.61 -9.37
CA THR A 112 19.79 -5.16 -10.31
C THR A 112 20.02 -4.23 -11.50
N ARG A 113 19.07 -3.34 -11.75
CA ARG A 113 19.06 -2.36 -12.84
C ARG A 113 18.13 -1.20 -12.49
N PRO A 114 18.20 -0.05 -13.20
CA PRO A 114 17.26 1.05 -13.00
C PRO A 114 15.81 0.60 -13.13
N MET A 115 14.91 1.29 -12.42
CA MET A 115 13.46 1.10 -12.55
C MET A 115 13.04 1.28 -14.02
N GLN A 116 12.26 0.36 -14.55
CA GLN A 116 11.82 0.36 -15.94
C GLN A 116 10.32 0.58 -16.06
N LEU A 117 9.90 1.12 -17.20
CA LEU A 117 8.49 1.19 -17.57
C LEU A 117 8.04 -0.17 -18.08
N ALA A 118 6.81 -0.56 -17.71
CA ALA A 118 6.26 -1.85 -18.08
C ALA A 118 4.76 -1.76 -18.42
N LYS A 119 4.30 -2.63 -19.29
CA LYS A 119 2.88 -2.86 -19.59
C LYS A 119 2.59 -4.35 -19.57
N GLY A 120 1.49 -4.73 -18.93
CA GLY A 120 0.92 -6.07 -19.09
C GLY A 120 0.23 -6.21 -20.44
N LYS A 121 0.15 -7.45 -20.92
CA LYS A 121 -0.54 -7.84 -22.13
C LYS A 121 -1.50 -8.98 -21.82
N ASN A 122 -2.60 -9.04 -22.55
CA ASN A 122 -3.54 -10.18 -22.50
C ASN A 122 -4.10 -10.45 -21.09
N VAL A 123 -4.39 -9.38 -20.30
CA VAL A 123 -5.03 -9.46 -19.00
C VAL A 123 -6.25 -8.55 -18.96
N ASP A 124 -7.36 -9.06 -19.48
CA ASP A 124 -8.61 -8.31 -19.50
C ASP A 124 -9.16 -8.03 -18.11
N GLY A 125 -9.73 -6.85 -17.90
CA GLY A 125 -10.37 -6.45 -16.65
C GLY A 125 -9.42 -6.18 -15.48
N ALA A 126 -8.12 -6.01 -15.72
CA ALA A 126 -7.17 -5.54 -14.72
C ALA A 126 -7.43 -4.08 -14.32
N GLN A 127 -6.89 -3.63 -13.19
CA GLN A 127 -6.99 -2.22 -12.76
C GLN A 127 -6.17 -1.31 -13.67
N TRP A 128 -4.92 -1.72 -13.93
CA TRP A 128 -3.99 -1.12 -14.87
C TRP A 128 -3.86 -2.02 -16.10
N THR A 129 -2.68 -2.15 -16.64
CA THR A 129 -2.40 -3.02 -17.79
C THR A 129 -2.23 -4.50 -17.41
N GLY A 130 -2.24 -4.84 -16.12
CA GLY A 130 -2.19 -6.22 -15.67
C GLY A 130 -0.79 -6.82 -15.49
N VAL A 131 0.25 -6.01 -15.28
CA VAL A 131 1.63 -6.50 -15.10
C VAL A 131 1.73 -7.57 -14.00
N VAL A 132 1.19 -7.30 -12.80
CA VAL A 132 1.23 -8.26 -11.67
C VAL A 132 0.54 -9.57 -12.03
N THR A 133 -0.67 -9.48 -12.56
CA THR A 133 -1.46 -10.66 -12.92
C THR A 133 -0.80 -11.42 -14.07
N GLY A 134 -0.25 -10.72 -15.07
CA GLY A 134 0.47 -11.33 -16.19
C GLY A 134 1.68 -12.15 -15.75
N ILE A 135 2.50 -11.62 -14.83
CA ILE A 135 3.63 -12.34 -14.24
C ILE A 135 3.14 -13.60 -13.49
N ALA A 136 2.12 -13.45 -12.64
CA ALA A 136 1.60 -14.57 -11.86
C ALA A 136 1.02 -15.69 -12.73
N VAL A 137 0.26 -15.33 -13.77
CA VAL A 137 -0.30 -16.30 -14.74
C VAL A 137 0.82 -17.01 -15.50
N SER A 138 1.81 -16.26 -16.01
CA SER A 138 2.94 -16.85 -16.75
C SER A 138 3.71 -17.87 -15.93
N MET A 139 3.99 -17.54 -14.67
CA MET A 139 4.72 -18.45 -13.79
C MET A 139 3.94 -19.73 -13.48
N LEU A 140 2.61 -19.63 -13.33
CA LEU A 140 1.77 -20.79 -13.08
C LEU A 140 1.64 -21.66 -14.35
N GLU A 141 1.36 -21.06 -15.52
CA GLU A 141 1.21 -21.76 -16.80
C GLU A 141 2.51 -22.48 -17.23
N SER A 142 3.66 -21.87 -16.96
CA SER A 142 4.96 -22.47 -17.30
C SER A 142 5.41 -23.56 -16.33
N GLY A 143 4.70 -23.79 -15.22
CA GLY A 143 5.11 -24.71 -14.16
C GLY A 143 6.31 -24.21 -13.36
N MET A 144 6.65 -22.91 -13.44
CA MET A 144 7.67 -22.30 -12.61
C MET A 144 7.24 -22.31 -11.15
N VAL A 145 5.94 -22.22 -10.86
CA VAL A 145 5.34 -22.38 -9.53
C VAL A 145 4.16 -23.34 -9.56
N ASP A 146 3.90 -24.00 -8.45
CA ASP A 146 2.77 -24.92 -8.26
C ASP A 146 1.51 -24.19 -7.82
N ALA A 147 1.69 -23.03 -7.14
CA ALA A 147 0.61 -22.21 -6.65
C ALA A 147 1.02 -20.74 -6.51
N VAL A 148 0.00 -19.88 -6.48
CA VAL A 148 0.13 -18.42 -6.30
C VAL A 148 -0.73 -17.98 -5.11
N VAL A 149 -0.11 -17.34 -4.12
CA VAL A 149 -0.84 -16.61 -3.09
C VAL A 149 -1.14 -15.22 -3.62
N CYS A 150 -2.40 -14.86 -3.71
CA CYS A 150 -2.85 -13.52 -4.10
C CYS A 150 -4.13 -13.11 -3.36
N ILE A 151 -4.46 -11.83 -3.43
CA ILE A 151 -5.67 -11.29 -2.83
C ILE A 151 -6.77 -11.22 -3.90
N ALA A 152 -7.79 -12.03 -3.74
CA ALA A 152 -8.95 -12.05 -4.63
C ALA A 152 -10.12 -11.26 -4.05
N ASN A 153 -11.09 -10.96 -4.88
CA ASN A 153 -12.41 -10.56 -4.41
C ASN A 153 -13.20 -11.79 -3.98
N ASN A 154 -14.08 -11.61 -3.01
CA ASN A 154 -15.03 -12.65 -2.66
C ASN A 154 -16.07 -12.78 -3.77
N ASP A 155 -16.18 -13.96 -4.38
CA ASP A 155 -16.99 -14.22 -5.58
C ASP A 155 -18.38 -14.75 -5.19
N ASP A 156 -19.12 -14.00 -4.38
CA ASP A 156 -20.48 -14.31 -3.97
C ASP A 156 -21.55 -13.79 -4.94
N GLY A 157 -21.15 -13.33 -6.13
CA GLY A 157 -22.03 -12.71 -7.12
C GLY A 157 -22.46 -11.28 -6.79
N ASN A 158 -21.99 -10.73 -5.68
CA ASN A 158 -22.27 -9.36 -5.28
C ASN A 158 -21.30 -8.39 -5.98
N THR A 159 -21.84 -7.31 -6.54
CA THR A 159 -21.08 -6.32 -7.30
C THR A 159 -20.17 -5.46 -6.44
N ASP A 160 -20.33 -5.44 -5.12
CA ASP A 160 -19.56 -4.64 -4.16
C ASP A 160 -18.25 -5.30 -3.66
N ASN A 161 -17.82 -6.40 -4.27
CA ASN A 161 -16.72 -7.24 -3.80
C ASN A 161 -15.33 -6.61 -3.91
N TRP A 162 -15.18 -5.52 -4.67
CA TRP A 162 -13.93 -4.82 -4.85
C TRP A 162 -13.29 -4.37 -3.53
N SER A 163 -14.07 -4.12 -2.49
CA SER A 163 -13.59 -3.66 -1.19
C SER A 163 -13.37 -4.77 -0.16
N SER A 164 -13.77 -6.03 -0.46
CA SER A 164 -13.69 -7.18 0.45
C SER A 164 -12.56 -8.13 0.04
N PRO A 165 -11.30 -7.83 0.38
CA PRO A 165 -10.16 -8.65 -0.01
C PRO A 165 -10.14 -9.98 0.72
N GLN A 166 -9.90 -11.06 -0.01
CA GLN A 166 -9.73 -12.41 0.53
C GLN A 166 -8.43 -13.02 -0.02
N PRO A 167 -7.55 -13.55 0.84
CA PRO A 167 -6.40 -14.29 0.37
C PRO A 167 -6.84 -15.64 -0.20
N ILE A 168 -6.22 -16.04 -1.29
CA ILE A 168 -6.42 -17.36 -1.90
C ILE A 168 -5.09 -18.01 -2.27
N LEU A 169 -5.07 -19.35 -2.23
CA LEU A 169 -4.00 -20.19 -2.77
C LEU A 169 -4.42 -20.67 -4.15
N ALA A 170 -4.10 -19.89 -5.18
CA ALA A 170 -4.53 -20.14 -6.55
C ALA A 170 -3.67 -21.23 -7.22
N ARG A 171 -4.31 -22.26 -7.79
CA ARG A 171 -3.68 -23.38 -8.50
C ARG A 171 -4.08 -23.42 -9.98
N SER A 172 -4.86 -22.47 -10.45
CA SER A 172 -5.26 -22.34 -11.86
C SER A 172 -5.23 -20.88 -12.28
N VAL A 173 -5.15 -20.67 -13.59
CA VAL A 173 -5.20 -19.33 -14.19
C VAL A 173 -6.48 -18.59 -13.79
N ASP A 174 -7.62 -19.26 -13.84
CA ASP A 174 -8.91 -18.66 -13.47
C ASP A 174 -8.91 -18.17 -12.00
N GLN A 175 -8.30 -18.94 -11.11
CA GLN A 175 -8.14 -18.53 -9.72
C GLN A 175 -7.21 -17.31 -9.60
N VAL A 176 -6.07 -17.27 -10.31
CA VAL A 176 -5.18 -16.11 -10.34
C VAL A 176 -5.90 -14.87 -10.88
N LEU A 177 -6.71 -15.03 -11.92
CA LEU A 177 -7.48 -13.95 -12.53
C LEU A 177 -8.52 -13.35 -11.56
N ARG A 178 -8.98 -14.07 -10.54
CA ARG A 178 -9.80 -13.50 -9.45
C ARG A 178 -9.04 -12.49 -8.61
N GLY A 179 -7.70 -12.57 -8.60
CA GLY A 179 -6.80 -11.60 -7.94
C GLY A 179 -6.64 -10.27 -8.66
N ARG A 180 -7.20 -10.10 -9.85
CA ARG A 180 -7.16 -8.83 -10.60
C ARG A 180 -7.74 -7.68 -9.79
N ARG A 181 -7.30 -6.45 -10.14
CA ARG A 181 -7.78 -5.19 -9.57
C ARG A 181 -7.19 -4.89 -8.19
N VAL A 182 -7.26 -3.62 -7.82
CA VAL A 182 -6.83 -3.12 -6.52
C VAL A 182 -7.90 -3.39 -5.46
N LYS A 183 -7.46 -3.75 -4.27
CA LYS A 183 -8.31 -3.95 -3.09
C LYS A 183 -7.86 -2.94 -2.03
N PRO A 184 -8.54 -1.80 -1.90
CA PRO A 184 -8.07 -0.68 -1.08
C PRO A 184 -8.37 -0.86 0.41
N ALA A 185 -8.33 -2.07 0.92
CA ALA A 185 -8.46 -2.39 2.33
C ALA A 185 -7.42 -3.42 2.75
N LEU A 186 -7.04 -3.40 4.03
CA LEU A 186 -6.12 -4.39 4.59
C LEU A 186 -6.70 -5.80 4.42
N ALA A 187 -5.84 -6.77 4.11
CA ALA A 187 -6.21 -8.16 3.88
C ALA A 187 -5.36 -9.10 4.75
N PRO A 188 -5.92 -10.21 5.26
CA PRO A 188 -5.21 -11.21 6.03
C PRO A 188 -4.38 -12.12 5.12
N SER A 189 -3.42 -11.57 4.38
CA SER A 189 -2.71 -12.25 3.29
C SER A 189 -2.02 -13.55 3.72
N LEU A 190 -1.69 -13.72 5.00
CA LEU A 190 -1.04 -14.92 5.52
C LEU A 190 -2.03 -16.00 6.02
N ALA A 191 -3.34 -15.75 5.99
CA ALA A 191 -4.32 -16.77 6.39
C ALA A 191 -4.26 -18.04 5.51
N VAL A 192 -3.80 -17.92 4.27
CA VAL A 192 -3.60 -19.07 3.37
C VAL A 192 -2.46 -20.01 3.77
N LEU A 193 -1.62 -19.62 4.74
CA LEU A 193 -0.51 -20.47 5.20
C LEU A 193 -1.01 -21.77 5.83
N ASP A 194 -2.21 -21.76 6.40
CA ASP A 194 -2.83 -22.95 6.97
C ASP A 194 -3.20 -23.96 5.87
N GLU A 195 -3.74 -23.49 4.75
CA GLU A 195 -4.00 -24.31 3.57
C GLU A 195 -2.69 -24.82 2.94
N LEU A 196 -1.68 -23.96 2.86
CA LEU A 196 -0.36 -24.31 2.33
C LEU A 196 0.33 -25.38 3.17
N LYS A 197 0.22 -25.31 4.51
CA LYS A 197 0.80 -26.30 5.44
C LYS A 197 0.27 -27.72 5.18
N ASP A 198 -1.00 -27.82 4.86
CA ASP A 198 -1.67 -29.10 4.62
C ASP A 198 -1.45 -29.63 3.18
N SER A 199 -0.83 -28.84 2.31
CA SER A 199 -0.60 -29.15 0.90
C SER A 199 0.80 -29.73 0.68
N THR A 200 0.91 -31.05 0.54
CA THR A 200 2.20 -31.74 0.34
C THR A 200 2.74 -31.65 -1.10
N ASP A 201 1.90 -31.31 -2.05
CA ASP A 201 2.16 -31.23 -3.48
C ASP A 201 2.64 -29.85 -3.94
N ILE A 202 2.57 -28.82 -3.08
CA ILE A 202 3.10 -27.50 -3.37
C ILE A 202 4.54 -27.41 -2.87
N LYS A 203 5.48 -27.25 -3.79
CA LYS A 203 6.91 -27.10 -3.50
C LYS A 203 7.47 -25.75 -3.96
N LYS A 204 6.84 -25.14 -4.97
CA LYS A 204 7.25 -23.87 -5.53
C LYS A 204 6.10 -22.88 -5.43
N LEU A 205 6.32 -21.77 -4.78
CA LEU A 205 5.28 -20.78 -4.47
C LEU A 205 5.62 -19.40 -5.01
N LEU A 206 4.63 -18.72 -5.60
CA LEU A 206 4.64 -17.27 -5.78
C LEU A 206 3.77 -16.63 -4.70
N PHE A 207 4.35 -15.75 -3.91
CA PHE A 207 3.63 -14.91 -2.96
C PHE A 207 3.49 -13.48 -3.51
N CYS A 208 2.24 -13.02 -3.73
CA CYS A 208 1.94 -11.65 -4.14
C CYS A 208 1.45 -10.85 -2.93
N GLY A 209 2.09 -9.71 -2.63
CA GLY A 209 1.71 -8.93 -1.45
C GLY A 209 2.23 -7.50 -1.42
N VAL A 210 1.67 -6.72 -0.49
CA VAL A 210 2.15 -5.39 -0.09
C VAL A 210 3.29 -5.52 0.91
N GLY A 211 4.07 -4.46 1.14
CA GLY A 211 5.30 -4.49 1.94
C GLY A 211 5.16 -5.15 3.31
N CYS A 212 4.14 -4.79 4.10
CA CYS A 212 3.95 -5.38 5.43
C CYS A 212 3.65 -6.89 5.41
N ALA A 213 2.89 -7.36 4.42
CA ALA A 213 2.62 -8.78 4.22
C ALA A 213 3.87 -9.54 3.75
N VAL A 214 4.63 -8.94 2.83
CA VAL A 214 5.90 -9.49 2.34
C VAL A 214 6.93 -9.60 3.46
N GLN A 215 7.07 -8.58 4.30
CA GLN A 215 7.98 -8.63 5.45
C GLN A 215 7.64 -9.78 6.40
N ALA A 216 6.38 -9.90 6.80
CA ALA A 216 5.93 -10.97 7.66
C ALA A 216 6.12 -12.35 7.01
N PHE A 217 5.79 -12.48 5.72
CA PHE A 217 6.00 -13.73 4.98
C PHE A 217 7.49 -14.10 4.88
N ARG A 218 8.37 -13.16 4.52
CA ARG A 218 9.81 -13.39 4.42
C ARG A 218 10.43 -13.83 5.76
N ALA A 219 9.94 -13.28 6.87
CA ALA A 219 10.44 -13.63 8.19
C ALA A 219 10.10 -15.06 8.60
N ILE A 220 8.97 -15.61 8.10
CA ILE A 220 8.49 -16.96 8.46
C ILE A 220 8.61 -18.00 7.34
N GLN A 221 8.99 -17.62 6.12
CA GLN A 221 9.01 -18.54 4.98
C GLN A 221 9.87 -19.80 5.19
N HIS A 222 10.86 -19.72 6.08
CA HIS A 222 11.73 -20.85 6.42
C HIS A 222 11.02 -21.94 7.23
N GLU A 223 9.87 -21.65 7.83
CA GLU A 223 9.01 -22.63 8.51
C GLU A 223 8.13 -23.42 7.51
N LEU A 224 8.07 -22.97 6.26
CA LEU A 224 7.32 -23.63 5.21
C LEU A 224 8.20 -24.62 4.47
N GLN A 225 7.67 -25.81 4.19
CA GLN A 225 8.40 -26.89 3.49
C GLN A 225 8.39 -26.67 1.96
N LEU A 226 8.91 -25.51 1.50
CA LEU A 226 8.97 -25.11 0.10
C LEU A 226 10.39 -25.22 -0.43
N ASP A 227 10.52 -25.74 -1.64
CA ASP A 227 11.81 -25.84 -2.34
C ASP A 227 12.21 -24.50 -2.96
N GLU A 228 11.22 -23.74 -3.44
CA GLU A 228 11.45 -22.46 -4.10
C GLU A 228 10.33 -21.46 -3.80
N VAL A 229 10.70 -20.23 -3.48
CA VAL A 229 9.76 -19.14 -3.17
C VAL A 229 10.12 -17.91 -4.01
N PHE A 230 9.11 -17.39 -4.72
CA PHE A 230 9.15 -16.13 -5.42
C PHE A 230 8.23 -15.12 -4.74
N VAL A 231 8.62 -13.86 -4.70
CA VAL A 231 7.80 -12.81 -4.10
C VAL A 231 7.62 -11.65 -5.05
N LEU A 232 6.36 -11.40 -5.42
CA LEU A 232 5.92 -10.29 -6.25
C LEU A 232 5.28 -9.23 -5.37
N GLY A 233 5.96 -8.10 -5.24
CA GLY A 233 5.51 -6.96 -4.46
C GLY A 233 4.78 -5.92 -5.30
N THR A 234 3.95 -5.13 -4.64
CA THR A 234 3.40 -3.89 -5.19
C THR A 234 3.82 -2.70 -4.34
N ASN A 235 4.02 -1.54 -4.97
CA ASN A 235 4.13 -0.31 -4.21
C ASN A 235 2.84 -0.09 -3.42
N CYS A 236 2.96 0.37 -2.19
CA CYS A 236 1.81 0.57 -1.32
C CYS A 236 2.01 1.81 -0.46
N ALA A 237 1.13 2.79 -0.62
CA ALA A 237 1.04 3.97 0.23
C ALA A 237 -0.37 4.04 0.78
N ASP A 238 -0.52 3.73 2.05
CA ASP A 238 -1.76 3.70 2.80
C ASP A 238 -2.80 2.65 2.30
N ASN A 239 -3.66 2.23 3.19
CA ASN A 239 -4.78 1.34 2.92
C ASN A 239 -5.89 1.59 3.92
N SER A 240 -7.13 1.32 3.56
CA SER A 240 -8.24 1.41 4.49
C SER A 240 -8.16 0.29 5.54
N PRO A 241 -8.52 0.57 6.80
CA PRO A 241 -8.46 -0.43 7.87
C PRO A 241 -9.44 -1.58 7.66
N THR A 242 -10.56 -1.31 7.00
CA THR A 242 -11.62 -2.30 6.76
C THR A 242 -12.31 -2.06 5.41
N PRO A 243 -12.98 -3.08 4.84
CA PRO A 243 -13.85 -2.91 3.68
C PRO A 243 -14.92 -1.83 3.87
N ALA A 244 -15.50 -1.74 5.07
CA ALA A 244 -16.50 -0.73 5.39
C ALA A 244 -15.94 0.69 5.33
N ALA A 245 -14.71 0.91 5.81
CA ALA A 245 -14.03 2.19 5.71
C ALA A 245 -13.75 2.59 4.26
N ALA A 246 -13.33 1.65 3.41
CA ALA A 246 -13.12 1.91 1.99
C ALA A 246 -14.43 2.30 1.28
N LYS A 247 -15.55 1.62 1.60
CA LYS A 247 -16.88 1.99 1.08
C LYS A 247 -17.33 3.36 1.58
N GLN A 248 -17.14 3.64 2.87
CA GLN A 248 -17.45 4.94 3.46
C GLN A 248 -16.67 6.07 2.78
N PHE A 249 -15.38 5.86 2.53
CA PHE A 249 -14.55 6.81 1.79
C PHE A 249 -15.17 7.15 0.43
N LEU A 250 -15.55 6.15 -0.35
CA LEU A 250 -16.15 6.40 -1.67
C LEU A 250 -17.50 7.10 -1.59
N SER A 251 -18.39 6.64 -0.70
CA SER A 251 -19.73 7.23 -0.57
C SER A 251 -19.69 8.69 -0.14
N GLN A 252 -18.82 9.05 0.81
CA GLN A 252 -18.64 10.42 1.25
C GLN A 252 -17.96 11.31 0.20
N SER A 253 -16.95 10.76 -0.51
CA SER A 253 -16.16 11.54 -1.47
C SER A 253 -16.91 11.77 -2.80
N PHE A 254 -17.61 10.75 -3.31
CA PHE A 254 -18.22 10.78 -4.64
C PHE A 254 -19.74 10.90 -4.61
N LYS A 255 -20.35 10.82 -3.43
CA LYS A 255 -21.80 10.97 -3.22
C LYS A 255 -22.59 10.15 -4.26
N ASP A 256 -23.67 10.73 -4.79
CA ASP A 256 -24.58 10.06 -5.73
C ASP A 256 -23.98 9.76 -7.11
N LYS A 257 -22.78 10.26 -7.41
CA LYS A 257 -22.15 10.04 -8.72
C LYS A 257 -21.76 8.57 -8.99
N LEU A 258 -21.52 7.81 -7.93
CA LEU A 258 -21.18 6.39 -8.01
C LEU A 258 -22.32 5.48 -7.55
N ASP A 259 -23.46 6.06 -7.18
CA ASP A 259 -24.64 5.27 -6.77
C ASP A 259 -25.13 4.40 -7.95
N GLY A 260 -25.37 3.12 -7.65
CA GLY A 260 -25.79 2.09 -8.61
C GLY A 260 -24.73 1.67 -9.64
N LYS A 261 -23.50 2.22 -9.59
CA LYS A 261 -22.41 1.86 -10.48
C LYS A 261 -21.54 0.75 -9.87
N ARG A 262 -21.04 -0.13 -10.75
CA ARG A 262 -20.12 -1.19 -10.35
C ARG A 262 -18.71 -0.65 -10.20
N VAL A 263 -18.31 -0.30 -9.01
CA VAL A 263 -16.93 0.13 -8.74
C VAL A 263 -15.98 -1.05 -8.86
N ARG A 264 -14.87 -0.86 -9.61
CA ARG A 264 -13.78 -1.84 -9.76
C ARG A 264 -12.61 -1.58 -8.81
N GLY A 265 -12.49 -0.37 -8.29
CA GLY A 265 -11.45 0.08 -7.38
C GLY A 265 -11.12 1.55 -7.56
N TYR A 266 -10.29 2.10 -6.70
CA TYR A 266 -9.81 3.46 -6.80
C TYR A 266 -8.32 3.55 -6.50
N GLU A 267 -7.71 4.62 -7.01
CA GLU A 267 -6.28 4.92 -6.88
C GLU A 267 -6.07 6.40 -6.59
N PHE A 268 -5.08 6.70 -5.78
CA PHE A 268 -4.59 8.06 -5.57
C PHE A 268 -3.47 8.34 -6.57
N MET A 269 -3.74 9.24 -7.55
CA MET A 269 -2.89 9.40 -8.72
C MET A 269 -1.96 10.61 -8.63
N GLN A 270 -0.95 10.63 -9.50
CA GLN A 270 0.07 11.68 -9.57
C GLN A 270 -0.47 13.05 -10.01
N ASP A 271 -1.70 13.13 -10.53
CA ASP A 271 -2.40 14.37 -10.83
C ASP A 271 -3.15 14.98 -9.64
N PHE A 272 -2.84 14.50 -8.42
CA PHE A 272 -3.48 14.92 -7.18
C PHE A 272 -4.99 14.71 -7.17
N LYS A 273 -5.44 13.63 -7.83
CA LYS A 273 -6.85 13.21 -7.86
C LYS A 273 -7.00 11.75 -7.47
N VAL A 274 -8.11 11.45 -6.82
CA VAL A 274 -8.60 10.08 -6.68
C VAL A 274 -9.29 9.70 -7.98
N HIS A 275 -8.83 8.64 -8.62
CA HIS A 275 -9.47 8.05 -9.79
C HIS A 275 -10.23 6.81 -9.38
N VAL A 276 -11.52 6.78 -9.64
CA VAL A 276 -12.38 5.61 -9.42
C VAL A 276 -12.71 4.99 -10.76
N LYS A 277 -12.35 3.71 -10.92
CA LYS A 277 -12.69 2.91 -12.09
C LYS A 277 -13.99 2.16 -11.82
N TYR A 278 -14.95 2.23 -12.75
CA TYR A 278 -16.26 1.61 -12.59
C TYR A 278 -16.85 1.15 -13.93
N ASP A 279 -17.84 0.25 -13.86
CA ASP A 279 -18.69 -0.13 -14.98
C ASP A 279 -19.97 0.70 -14.97
N ASP A 280 -20.39 1.18 -16.12
CA ASP A 280 -21.62 1.97 -16.25
C ASP A 280 -22.89 1.11 -16.37
N GLY A 281 -22.74 -0.22 -16.37
CA GLY A 281 -23.83 -1.18 -16.43
C GLY A 281 -24.25 -1.58 -17.86
N THR A 282 -23.58 -1.09 -18.89
CA THR A 282 -23.80 -1.54 -20.27
C THR A 282 -22.89 -2.72 -20.60
N GLU A 283 -23.42 -3.77 -21.25
CA GLU A 283 -22.67 -5.02 -21.54
C GLU A 283 -21.45 -4.83 -22.45
N GLN A 284 -21.31 -3.68 -23.11
CA GLN A 284 -20.27 -3.41 -24.10
C GLN A 284 -19.33 -2.25 -23.71
N SER A 285 -19.45 -1.71 -22.50
CA SER A 285 -18.71 -0.50 -22.18
C SER A 285 -17.28 -0.77 -21.73
N GLN A 286 -16.37 0.03 -22.25
CA GLN A 286 -15.07 0.23 -21.66
C GLN A 286 -15.27 0.81 -20.25
N PRO A 287 -14.42 0.46 -19.27
CA PRO A 287 -14.56 0.99 -17.92
C PRO A 287 -14.47 2.53 -17.94
N SER A 288 -15.35 3.13 -17.16
CA SER A 288 -15.42 4.58 -17.01
C SER A 288 -14.66 5.02 -15.77
N TYR A 289 -14.32 6.32 -15.72
CA TYR A 289 -13.57 6.90 -14.61
C TYR A 289 -14.26 8.13 -14.06
N GLU A 290 -14.47 8.17 -12.73
CA GLU A 290 -14.73 9.41 -11.99
C GLU A 290 -13.44 9.87 -11.31
N ARG A 291 -13.25 11.19 -11.24
CA ARG A 291 -12.06 11.82 -10.65
C ARG A 291 -12.45 12.86 -9.62
N LEU A 292 -11.74 12.90 -8.50
CA LEU A 292 -11.95 13.91 -7.46
C LEU A 292 -10.60 14.45 -6.99
N PRO A 293 -10.36 15.78 -7.01
CA PRO A 293 -9.14 16.38 -6.50
C PRO A 293 -8.93 16.07 -5.01
N TYR A 294 -7.70 15.81 -4.57
CA TYR A 294 -7.37 15.61 -3.14
C TYR A 294 -7.81 16.81 -2.30
N PHE A 295 -7.69 18.02 -2.84
CA PHE A 295 -8.07 19.26 -2.18
C PHE A 295 -9.59 19.40 -1.93
N SER A 296 -10.39 18.58 -2.59
CA SER A 296 -11.86 18.55 -2.42
C SER A 296 -12.32 17.42 -1.50
N LEU A 297 -11.40 16.61 -0.98
CA LEU A 297 -11.70 15.61 0.04
C LEU A 297 -12.05 16.30 1.37
N GLN A 298 -12.92 15.69 2.15
CA GLN A 298 -13.23 16.16 3.51
C GLN A 298 -12.00 16.03 4.40
N GLY A 299 -11.82 16.96 5.34
CA GLY A 299 -10.62 17.03 6.15
C GLY A 299 -10.42 15.85 7.10
N ASP A 300 -11.51 15.25 7.55
CA ASP A 300 -11.53 14.09 8.46
C ASP A 300 -11.41 12.74 7.73
N VAL A 301 -11.44 12.75 6.39
CA VAL A 301 -11.45 11.49 5.60
C VAL A 301 -10.27 10.59 5.93
N ALA A 302 -9.10 11.15 6.20
CA ALA A 302 -7.91 10.39 6.53
C ALA A 302 -8.01 9.66 7.88
N GLU A 303 -8.84 10.13 8.81
CA GLU A 303 -8.96 9.54 10.15
C GLU A 303 -9.59 8.14 10.12
N PHE A 304 -10.49 7.90 9.18
CA PHE A 304 -11.13 6.60 9.06
C PHE A 304 -10.68 5.82 7.82
N ALA A 305 -10.22 6.51 6.78
CA ALA A 305 -9.84 5.88 5.51
C ALA A 305 -8.42 5.34 5.50
N ILE A 306 -7.56 5.76 6.43
CA ILE A 306 -6.18 5.27 6.55
C ILE A 306 -6.03 4.40 7.80
N ALA A 307 -5.53 3.19 7.64
CA ALA A 307 -5.24 2.30 8.75
C ALA A 307 -4.12 2.87 9.64
N LYS A 308 -4.25 2.75 10.97
CA LYS A 308 -3.23 3.25 11.91
C LYS A 308 -1.84 2.67 11.65
N SER A 309 -1.76 1.39 11.28
CA SER A 309 -0.51 0.76 10.90
C SER A 309 0.13 1.39 9.67
N CYS A 310 -0.66 1.89 8.71
CA CYS A 310 -0.13 2.58 7.53
C CYS A 310 0.54 3.91 7.89
N LEU A 311 0.06 4.60 8.93
CA LEU A 311 0.72 5.80 9.46
C LEU A 311 2.04 5.51 10.20
N ALA A 312 2.34 4.24 10.48
CA ALA A 312 3.60 3.76 11.05
C ALA A 312 4.38 2.87 10.06
N CYS A 313 4.02 2.92 8.77
CA CYS A 313 4.67 2.14 7.73
C CYS A 313 5.81 2.93 7.08
N PHE A 314 6.94 2.26 6.83
CA PHE A 314 8.11 2.82 6.16
C PHE A 314 8.56 1.99 4.96
N ASP A 315 7.72 1.11 4.41
CA ASP A 315 8.07 0.23 3.29
C ASP A 315 7.15 0.43 2.08
N TYR A 316 7.17 1.61 1.51
CA TYR A 316 6.38 1.95 0.32
C TYR A 316 6.84 1.24 -0.94
N THR A 317 8.12 0.87 -0.97
CA THR A 317 8.78 0.27 -2.13
C THR A 317 8.79 -1.24 -2.10
N ASN A 318 8.24 -1.86 -1.04
CA ASN A 318 8.20 -3.31 -0.88
C ASN A 318 9.61 -3.93 -1.00
N SER A 319 10.48 -3.50 -0.09
CA SER A 319 11.94 -3.69 -0.19
C SER A 319 12.40 -5.15 -0.15
N LEU A 320 11.59 -6.08 0.38
CA LEU A 320 11.91 -7.50 0.50
C LEU A 320 11.28 -8.39 -0.60
N ALA A 321 10.61 -7.83 -1.59
CA ALA A 321 10.11 -8.57 -2.74
C ALA A 321 11.24 -8.83 -3.77
N ASP A 322 11.10 -9.83 -4.65
CA ASP A 322 12.04 -10.10 -5.73
C ASP A 322 11.82 -9.17 -6.93
N VAL A 323 10.55 -8.87 -7.20
CA VAL A 323 10.08 -7.88 -8.18
C VAL A 323 9.04 -7.00 -7.53
N VAL A 324 9.06 -5.72 -7.83
CA VAL A 324 8.02 -4.78 -7.41
C VAL A 324 7.40 -4.09 -8.61
N VAL A 325 6.08 -4.04 -8.62
CA VAL A 325 5.28 -3.38 -9.66
C VAL A 325 4.47 -2.26 -9.04
N GLY A 326 4.42 -1.12 -9.71
CA GLY A 326 3.60 0.02 -9.29
C GLY A 326 3.43 1.03 -10.40
N TYR A 327 2.89 2.19 -10.06
CA TYR A 327 2.81 3.33 -10.98
C TYR A 327 3.66 4.52 -10.51
N MET A 328 4.28 4.37 -9.35
CA MET A 328 5.19 5.36 -8.79
C MET A 328 6.40 5.52 -9.72
N GLY A 329 6.60 6.70 -10.26
CA GLY A 329 7.66 6.96 -11.25
C GLY A 329 7.28 6.71 -12.71
N ALA A 330 6.11 6.16 -13.01
CA ALA A 330 5.61 6.08 -14.38
C ALA A 330 5.11 7.45 -14.87
N PRO A 331 5.18 7.74 -16.17
CA PRO A 331 4.52 8.90 -16.73
C PRO A 331 3.01 8.79 -16.52
N LEU A 332 2.37 9.88 -16.12
CA LEU A 332 0.93 9.93 -16.03
C LEU A 332 0.34 10.12 -17.43
N ASP A 333 -0.32 9.09 -17.94
CA ASP A 333 -1.21 9.23 -19.08
C ASP A 333 -2.61 9.59 -18.58
N SER A 334 -3.09 10.77 -18.95
CA SER A 334 -4.38 11.31 -18.51
C SER A 334 -5.58 10.54 -19.07
N SER A 335 -5.40 9.64 -20.03
CA SER A 335 -6.49 8.95 -20.72
C SER A 335 -7.13 7.87 -19.83
N SER A 336 -6.38 6.88 -19.41
CA SER A 336 -6.89 5.80 -18.56
C SER A 336 -5.77 5.00 -17.89
N MET A 337 -6.10 4.29 -16.81
CA MET A 337 -5.18 3.34 -16.19
C MET A 337 -4.87 2.15 -17.13
N ASP A 338 -5.83 1.75 -17.96
CA ASP A 338 -5.70 0.60 -18.86
C ASP A 338 -4.66 0.81 -19.95
N SER A 339 -4.32 2.06 -20.26
CA SER A 339 -3.31 2.39 -21.28
C SER A 339 -1.98 2.88 -20.69
N SER A 340 -1.97 3.23 -19.40
CA SER A 340 -0.83 3.85 -18.75
C SER A 340 0.26 2.83 -18.42
N PHE A 341 1.52 3.26 -18.50
CA PHE A 341 2.65 2.47 -18.02
C PHE A 341 2.58 2.28 -16.51
N GLN A 342 3.09 1.15 -16.07
CA GLN A 342 3.49 0.90 -14.69
C GLN A 342 5.02 0.92 -14.61
N THR A 343 5.58 0.92 -13.41
CA THR A 343 7.01 0.71 -13.19
C THR A 343 7.26 -0.69 -12.68
N ILE A 344 8.40 -1.24 -13.05
CA ILE A 344 8.90 -2.51 -12.55
C ILE A 344 10.31 -2.35 -12.00
N THR A 345 10.52 -2.83 -10.77
CA THR A 345 11.82 -2.86 -10.09
C THR A 345 12.22 -4.30 -9.86
N VAL A 346 13.33 -4.72 -10.46
CA VAL A 346 13.89 -6.06 -10.30
C VAL A 346 15.01 -6.02 -9.28
N ARG A 347 14.91 -6.84 -8.22
CA ARG A 347 15.81 -6.73 -7.07
C ARG A 347 16.90 -7.80 -7.02
N ASN A 348 16.65 -8.97 -7.60
CA ASN A 348 17.56 -10.10 -7.55
C ASN A 348 17.32 -11.07 -8.73
N LYS A 349 18.08 -12.17 -8.75
CA LYS A 349 17.97 -13.20 -9.81
C LYS A 349 16.61 -13.89 -9.88
N MET A 350 15.92 -14.04 -8.73
CA MET A 350 14.56 -14.61 -8.74
C MET A 350 13.61 -13.67 -9.47
N GLY A 351 13.72 -12.36 -9.22
CA GLY A 351 12.95 -11.35 -9.94
C GLY A 351 13.25 -11.32 -11.45
N GLU A 352 14.49 -11.51 -11.85
CA GLU A 352 14.85 -11.61 -13.28
C GLU A 352 14.18 -12.82 -13.94
N ARG A 353 14.15 -13.98 -13.27
CA ARG A 353 13.46 -15.17 -13.77
C ARG A 353 11.95 -14.93 -13.93
N MET A 354 11.31 -14.26 -12.96
CA MET A 354 9.88 -13.92 -13.02
C MET A 354 9.55 -13.03 -14.23
N VAL A 355 10.35 -11.99 -14.42
CA VAL A 355 10.17 -11.03 -15.53
C VAL A 355 10.39 -11.70 -16.88
N ASN A 356 11.45 -12.49 -17.02
CA ASN A 356 11.75 -13.22 -18.26
C ASN A 356 10.64 -14.21 -18.61
N CYS A 357 10.14 -14.96 -17.64
CA CYS A 357 9.00 -15.86 -17.85
C CYS A 357 7.77 -15.15 -18.44
N ALA A 358 7.45 -13.95 -17.90
CA ALA A 358 6.30 -13.17 -18.37
C ALA A 358 6.54 -12.53 -19.75
N ILE A 359 7.77 -12.19 -20.09
CA ILE A 359 8.14 -11.69 -21.43
C ILE A 359 8.05 -12.83 -22.44
N GLU A 360 8.62 -13.99 -22.15
CA GLU A 360 8.60 -15.19 -23.02
C GLU A 360 7.18 -15.69 -23.28
N SER A 361 6.27 -15.52 -22.33
CA SER A 361 4.85 -15.86 -22.46
C SER A 361 4.01 -14.76 -23.16
N ASP A 362 4.62 -13.71 -23.68
CA ASP A 362 3.96 -12.51 -24.26
C ASP A 362 2.91 -11.86 -23.34
N ARG A 363 3.12 -11.91 -22.03
CA ARG A 363 2.23 -11.27 -21.04
C ARG A 363 2.80 -9.98 -20.43
N LEU A 364 4.06 -9.67 -20.72
CA LEU A 364 4.74 -8.50 -20.22
C LEU A 364 5.59 -7.85 -21.32
N GLN A 365 5.44 -6.56 -21.45
CA GLN A 365 6.35 -5.69 -22.20
C GLN A 365 7.11 -4.81 -21.23
N VAL A 366 8.44 -4.92 -21.23
CA VAL A 366 9.34 -4.01 -20.53
C VAL A 366 9.89 -3.01 -21.52
N GLY A 367 9.82 -1.73 -21.17
CA GLY A 367 10.25 -0.62 -21.99
C GLY A 367 11.56 0.01 -21.48
N GLN A 368 11.68 1.31 -21.70
CA GLN A 368 12.83 2.11 -21.29
C GLN A 368 12.90 2.29 -19.77
N ASP A 369 14.04 2.77 -19.29
CA ASP A 369 14.23 3.18 -17.90
C ASP A 369 13.28 4.33 -17.56
N ALA A 370 12.76 4.31 -16.33
CA ALA A 370 11.94 5.39 -15.84
C ALA A 370 12.80 6.65 -15.62
N SER A 371 12.29 7.78 -16.03
CA SER A 371 12.95 9.08 -15.89
C SER A 371 12.08 10.06 -15.13
N GLY A 372 12.64 11.18 -14.68
CA GLY A 372 11.89 12.18 -13.94
C GLY A 372 12.48 13.58 -14.05
N SER A 373 11.71 14.57 -13.58
CA SER A 373 12.11 15.96 -13.55
C SER A 373 11.44 16.72 -12.39
N GLY A 374 11.96 17.89 -12.06
CA GLY A 374 11.45 18.75 -10.98
C GLY A 374 12.09 18.45 -9.63
N SER A 375 11.98 19.41 -8.68
CA SER A 375 12.47 19.26 -7.32
C SER A 375 11.46 18.50 -6.48
N HIS A 376 11.91 17.44 -5.80
CA HIS A 376 11.05 16.63 -4.93
C HIS A 376 11.11 17.09 -3.47
N GLU A 377 12.23 17.62 -2.99
CA GLU A 377 12.47 17.92 -1.58
C GLU A 377 11.56 19.05 -1.08
N LYS A 378 11.61 20.21 -1.74
CA LYS A 378 10.77 21.35 -1.40
C LYS A 378 9.28 21.01 -1.55
N PHE A 379 8.96 20.18 -2.54
CA PHE A 379 7.58 19.78 -2.77
C PHE A 379 7.07 18.87 -1.64
N ALA A 380 7.93 17.98 -1.11
CA ALA A 380 7.62 17.12 0.02
C ALA A 380 7.32 17.93 1.29
N THR A 381 8.16 18.90 1.65
CA THR A 381 7.97 19.69 2.87
C THR A 381 6.83 20.68 2.77
N VAL A 382 6.59 21.29 1.61
CA VAL A 382 5.44 22.18 1.38
C VAL A 382 4.12 21.41 1.48
N THR A 383 4.02 20.24 0.86
CA THR A 383 2.81 19.42 0.96
C THR A 383 2.61 18.86 2.37
N LEU A 384 3.68 18.45 3.05
CA LEU A 384 3.66 17.97 4.42
C LEU A 384 3.12 19.05 5.38
N SER A 385 3.58 20.29 5.26
CA SER A 385 3.15 21.39 6.11
C SER A 385 1.69 21.78 5.94
N SER A 386 1.06 21.39 4.85
CA SER A 386 -0.38 21.64 4.57
C SER A 386 -1.27 20.41 4.78
N ASP A 387 -0.69 19.26 5.14
CA ASP A 387 -1.39 18.02 5.37
C ASP A 387 -2.23 18.06 6.65
N ASN A 388 -3.52 17.69 6.56
CA ASN A 388 -4.44 17.72 7.71
C ASN A 388 -4.01 16.79 8.85
N ILE A 389 -3.42 15.64 8.54
CA ILE A 389 -2.90 14.69 9.55
C ILE A 389 -1.77 15.36 10.33
N VAL A 390 -0.84 15.99 9.62
CA VAL A 390 0.29 16.71 10.23
C VAL A 390 -0.20 17.92 11.01
N GLN A 391 -1.13 18.70 10.47
CA GLN A 391 -1.72 19.84 11.17
C GLN A 391 -2.38 19.42 12.48
N LYS A 392 -3.10 18.30 12.50
CA LYS A 392 -3.67 17.73 13.73
C LYS A 392 -2.58 17.35 14.74
N MET A 393 -1.52 16.69 14.30
CA MET A 393 -0.38 16.31 15.15
C MET A 393 0.25 17.53 15.82
N VAL A 394 0.39 18.65 15.13
CA VAL A 394 0.97 19.88 15.70
C VAL A 394 -0.05 20.76 16.44
N GLY A 395 -1.30 20.29 16.63
CA GLY A 395 -2.35 21.02 17.35
C GLY A 395 -2.93 22.20 16.57
N GLY A 396 -2.87 22.16 15.24
CA GLY A 396 -3.56 23.07 14.36
C GLY A 396 -5.04 22.67 14.14
N GLU A 397 -5.83 23.60 13.65
CA GLU A 397 -7.20 23.32 13.27
C GLU A 397 -7.24 22.58 11.93
N MET A 398 -7.94 21.45 11.90
CA MET A 398 -8.23 20.77 10.64
C MET A 398 -9.35 21.51 9.91
N LYS A 399 -9.19 21.68 8.60
CA LYS A 399 -10.30 22.10 7.76
C LYS A 399 -11.28 20.94 7.66
N SER A 400 -12.49 21.12 8.18
CA SER A 400 -13.54 20.09 8.15
C SER A 400 -14.06 19.83 6.73
N GLU A 401 -14.09 20.85 5.89
CA GLU A 401 -14.59 20.76 4.52
C GLU A 401 -13.46 20.86 3.51
N GLY A 402 -13.57 20.06 2.44
CA GLY A 402 -12.69 20.18 1.27
C GLY A 402 -13.01 21.43 0.46
N MET A 403 -12.08 21.83 -0.39
CA MET A 403 -12.29 22.92 -1.32
C MET A 403 -13.49 22.64 -2.26
N PRO A 404 -14.23 23.66 -2.69
CA PRO A 404 -15.17 23.51 -3.80
C PRO A 404 -14.48 22.85 -5.00
N ARG A 405 -15.17 21.93 -5.67
CA ARG A 405 -14.58 21.07 -6.72
C ARG A 405 -13.82 21.88 -7.78
N LEU A 406 -14.35 23.01 -8.22
CA LEU A 406 -13.68 23.84 -9.23
C LEU A 406 -12.33 24.38 -8.75
N LEU A 407 -12.25 24.84 -7.51
CA LEU A 407 -10.99 25.29 -6.91
C LEU A 407 -10.02 24.12 -6.69
N GLY A 408 -10.53 22.96 -6.26
CA GLY A 408 -9.77 21.75 -6.14
C GLY A 408 -9.15 21.29 -7.47
N GLU A 409 -9.90 21.35 -8.56
CA GLU A 409 -9.42 21.06 -9.93
C GLU A 409 -8.30 22.02 -10.35
N LEU A 410 -8.47 23.31 -10.08
CA LEU A 410 -7.43 24.32 -10.36
C LEU A 410 -6.15 24.01 -9.55
N MET A 411 -6.29 23.75 -8.26
CA MET A 411 -5.14 23.40 -7.40
C MET A 411 -4.46 22.13 -7.86
N ALA A 412 -5.21 21.06 -8.16
CA ALA A 412 -4.64 19.81 -8.67
C ALA A 412 -3.87 20.05 -9.98
N THR A 413 -4.41 20.86 -10.87
CA THR A 413 -3.75 21.21 -12.14
C THR A 413 -2.46 22.00 -11.91
N LEU A 414 -2.46 22.99 -11.02
CA LEU A 414 -1.27 23.76 -10.67
C LEU A 414 -0.19 22.89 -10.01
N MET A 415 -0.59 22.04 -9.07
CA MET A 415 0.32 21.12 -8.40
C MET A 415 0.92 20.08 -9.37
N THR A 416 0.10 19.55 -10.28
CA THR A 416 0.58 18.66 -11.34
C THR A 416 1.55 19.36 -12.29
N ALA A 417 1.29 20.63 -12.64
CA ALA A 417 2.17 21.39 -13.53
C ALA A 417 3.51 21.74 -12.87
N ALA A 418 3.48 22.20 -11.63
CA ALA A 418 4.66 22.69 -10.89
C ALA A 418 5.43 21.57 -10.17
N GLY A 419 4.77 20.46 -9.86
CA GLY A 419 5.33 19.37 -9.06
C GLY A 419 6.33 18.47 -9.81
N PRO A 420 7.03 17.62 -9.08
CA PRO A 420 7.93 16.64 -9.65
C PRO A 420 7.19 15.64 -10.53
N LYS A 421 7.88 15.06 -11.51
CA LYS A 421 7.32 14.11 -12.49
C LYS A 421 8.17 12.86 -12.59
N GLY A 422 7.53 11.74 -12.96
CA GLY A 422 8.20 10.46 -13.15
C GLY A 422 8.95 10.01 -11.89
N VAL A 423 10.21 9.61 -12.00
CA VAL A 423 11.02 9.15 -10.85
C VAL A 423 11.13 10.22 -9.75
N ASN A 424 11.13 11.51 -10.09
CA ASN A 424 11.16 12.57 -9.08
C ASN A 424 9.82 12.66 -8.32
N PHE A 425 8.69 12.31 -8.95
CA PHE A 425 7.44 12.14 -8.23
C PHE A 425 7.48 10.93 -7.28
N ALA A 426 8.14 9.84 -7.69
CA ALA A 426 8.36 8.69 -6.81
C ALA A 426 9.21 9.08 -5.58
N ARG A 427 10.30 9.83 -5.77
CA ARG A 427 11.13 10.37 -4.67
C ARG A 427 10.28 11.25 -3.73
N TYR A 428 9.51 12.17 -4.31
CA TYR A 428 8.59 13.01 -3.54
C TYR A 428 7.61 12.18 -2.72
N SER A 429 6.96 11.20 -3.32
CA SER A 429 5.97 10.37 -2.64
C SER A 429 6.58 9.58 -1.49
N ILE A 430 7.76 8.99 -1.70
CA ILE A 430 8.49 8.26 -0.66
C ILE A 430 8.88 9.20 0.48
N ASP A 431 9.53 10.30 0.18
CA ASP A 431 10.00 11.25 1.19
C ASP A 431 8.83 11.83 1.99
N TYR A 432 7.77 12.30 1.31
CA TYR A 432 6.56 12.81 1.96
C TYR A 432 5.96 11.81 2.95
N HIS A 433 5.78 10.55 2.54
CA HIS A 433 5.21 9.54 3.43
C HIS A 433 6.14 9.19 4.60
N ILE A 434 7.44 9.06 4.36
CA ILE A 434 8.43 8.81 5.41
C ILE A 434 8.40 9.96 6.43
N LEU A 435 8.41 11.21 5.99
CA LEU A 435 8.39 12.37 6.88
C LEU A 435 7.08 12.46 7.67
N ARG A 436 5.92 12.27 7.03
CA ARG A 436 4.62 12.23 7.69
C ARG A 436 4.56 11.14 8.76
N ASN A 437 5.00 9.95 8.41
CA ASN A 437 4.97 8.80 9.31
C ASN A 437 6.00 8.92 10.43
N TYR A 438 7.16 9.52 10.18
CA TYR A 438 8.11 9.86 11.23
C TYR A 438 7.47 10.80 12.27
N LEU A 439 6.81 11.87 11.83
CA LEU A 439 6.10 12.78 12.74
C LEU A 439 5.01 12.05 13.53
N HIS A 440 4.29 11.13 12.87
CA HIS A 440 3.25 10.33 13.53
C HIS A 440 3.81 9.42 14.63
N VAL A 441 4.85 8.64 14.34
CA VAL A 441 5.45 7.75 15.34
C VAL A 441 6.16 8.53 16.44
N LEU A 442 6.73 9.70 16.14
CA LEU A 442 7.30 10.60 17.10
C LEU A 442 6.25 11.15 18.08
N ASP A 443 5.05 11.52 17.57
CA ASP A 443 3.92 12.01 18.37
C ASP A 443 3.36 10.92 19.30
N ILE A 444 3.22 9.69 18.80
CA ILE A 444 2.58 8.59 19.54
C ILE A 444 3.56 7.92 20.50
N TRP A 445 4.79 7.60 20.07
CA TRP A 445 5.71 6.74 20.83
C TRP A 445 6.92 7.50 21.39
N GLY A 446 7.26 8.64 20.81
CA GLY A 446 8.44 9.40 21.17
C GLY A 446 9.69 8.97 20.41
N GLU A 447 10.77 9.70 20.65
CA GLU A 447 11.98 9.63 19.84
C GLU A 447 12.71 8.29 19.95
N ASN A 448 12.79 7.72 21.16
CA ASN A 448 13.51 6.47 21.38
C ASN A 448 12.85 5.31 20.63
N ASP A 449 11.54 5.15 20.77
CA ASP A 449 10.81 4.05 20.13
C ASP A 449 10.72 4.28 18.62
N ALA A 450 10.56 5.54 18.16
CA ALA A 450 10.62 5.88 16.74
C ALA A 450 11.96 5.46 16.13
N ASN A 451 13.08 5.79 16.76
CA ASN A 451 14.41 5.42 16.26
C ASN A 451 14.66 3.90 16.24
N ASN A 452 14.03 3.16 17.15
CA ASN A 452 14.21 1.70 17.21
C ASN A 452 13.40 0.95 16.13
N MET A 453 12.24 1.46 15.75
CA MET A 453 11.34 0.76 14.82
C MET A 453 11.47 1.17 13.36
N ILE A 454 12.03 2.35 13.10
CA ILE A 454 12.16 2.88 11.74
C ILE A 454 13.40 2.28 11.09
N PRO A 455 13.29 1.73 9.86
CA PRO A 455 14.45 1.20 9.14
C PRO A 455 15.53 2.25 8.90
N ALA A 456 16.79 1.81 8.91
CA ALA A 456 17.95 2.68 8.78
C ALA A 456 17.87 3.64 7.58
N TYR A 457 17.43 3.14 6.41
CA TYR A 457 17.31 3.99 5.23
C TYR A 457 16.30 5.14 5.37
N SER A 458 15.20 4.89 6.10
CA SER A 458 14.19 5.92 6.36
C SER A 458 14.70 6.94 7.35
N LEU A 459 15.47 6.52 8.37
CA LEU A 459 16.13 7.43 9.29
C LEU A 459 17.17 8.32 8.59
N GLU A 460 17.89 7.80 7.61
CA GLU A 460 18.82 8.62 6.81
C GLU A 460 18.08 9.70 6.00
N ILE A 461 16.91 9.38 5.41
CA ILE A 461 16.06 10.38 4.74
C ILE A 461 15.59 11.44 5.75
N VAL A 462 15.03 11.02 6.88
CA VAL A 462 14.56 11.94 7.94
C VAL A 462 15.67 12.86 8.42
N LYS A 463 16.85 12.30 8.71
CA LYS A 463 18.01 13.04 9.15
C LYS A 463 18.41 14.13 8.16
N LYS A 464 18.46 13.79 6.87
CA LYS A 464 18.79 14.75 5.83
C LYS A 464 17.82 15.94 5.80
N TYR A 465 16.51 15.69 5.95
CA TYR A 465 15.52 16.78 6.05
C TYR A 465 15.64 17.58 7.35
N LEU A 466 15.92 16.95 8.49
CA LEU A 466 16.18 17.65 9.75
C LEU A 466 17.41 18.56 9.66
N ASP A 467 18.40 18.17 8.86
CA ASP A 467 19.65 18.95 8.68
C ASP A 467 19.48 20.08 7.64
N THR A 468 18.57 19.96 6.67
CA THR A 468 18.51 20.87 5.50
C THR A 468 17.20 21.64 5.36
N ASP A 469 16.12 21.28 6.05
CA ASP A 469 14.80 21.91 5.95
C ASP A 469 14.30 22.41 7.31
N GLU A 470 14.37 23.72 7.52
CA GLU A 470 13.98 24.36 8.79
C GLU A 470 12.48 24.21 9.09
N ALA A 471 11.61 24.10 8.07
CA ALA A 471 10.17 23.93 8.27
C ALA A 471 9.87 22.52 8.82
N PHE A 472 10.48 21.49 8.26
CA PHE A 472 10.33 20.12 8.78
C PHE A 472 10.91 19.99 10.19
N LYS A 473 12.09 20.55 10.44
CA LYS A 473 12.72 20.59 11.76
C LYS A 473 11.81 21.24 12.80
N ALA A 474 11.22 22.39 12.48
CA ALA A 474 10.28 23.08 13.37
C ALA A 474 9.03 22.23 13.70
N LEU A 475 8.50 21.45 12.71
CA LEU A 475 7.39 20.52 12.96
C LEU A 475 7.79 19.43 13.95
N ALA A 476 8.95 18.80 13.76
CA ALA A 476 9.46 17.75 14.62
C ALA A 476 9.70 18.25 16.07
N GLU A 477 10.33 19.41 16.22
CA GLU A 477 10.57 20.04 17.53
C GLU A 477 9.24 20.41 18.23
N LYS A 478 8.25 20.91 17.49
CA LYS A 478 6.94 21.21 18.05
C LYS A 478 6.23 19.95 18.58
N ILE A 479 6.38 18.82 17.90
CA ILE A 479 5.84 17.54 18.38
C ILE A 479 6.59 17.08 19.64
N LYS A 480 7.92 17.12 19.65
CA LYS A 480 8.75 16.75 20.80
C LYS A 480 8.40 17.59 22.03
N SER A 481 8.14 18.89 21.86
CA SER A 481 7.85 19.80 22.98
C SER A 481 6.48 19.58 23.64
N LYS A 482 5.57 18.83 23.02
CA LYS A 482 4.26 18.47 23.58
C LYS A 482 4.31 17.30 24.56
N ARG A 483 5.39 16.55 24.55
CA ARG A 483 5.62 15.37 25.40
C ARG A 483 6.48 15.74 26.60
#